data_46b9e7af6d11df8dcb5307e46fb8dbac
#
_entry.id   46b9e7af6d11df8dcb5307e46fb8dbac
#
_cell.length_a   1.000
_cell.length_b   1.000
_cell.length_c   1.000
_cell.angle_alpha   90.00
_cell.angle_beta   90.00
_cell.angle_gamma   90.00
#
_symmetry.space_group_name_H-M   'P 1'
#
loop_
_entity.id
_entity.type
_entity.pdbx_description
1 polymer ?
#
loop_
_entity_poly.entity_id
_entity_poly.type
_entity_poly.pdbx_seq_one_letter_code
_entity_poly.pdbx_strand_id
1 'polypeptide(L)'
;MGLFKPKLRSDIQDRIKEIDPRVFVSIPHVNGLPIAENTLCQIYYTDDNLFIDGSGQSFNLSNEKISAIEIKTDVEIQKQYVSSVAGGITGAIVFGPLGALIGGRVKEKKIKNTTRYLIITYTSDNEIKYLGFDITYTPKALEIIKLFNKNNLNKNIIEL
;
A
#
# COMPACT_ATOMS: atom_id res chain seq x y z
N MET A 1 -26.65 -4.83 23.31
CA MET A 1 -25.85 -5.11 23.21
C MET A 1 -25.41 -5.78 22.18
N GLY A 2 -25.40 -6.49 21.75
CA GLY A 2 -25.13 -7.31 20.61
C GLY A 2 -24.20 -6.81 19.57
N LEU A 3 -23.21 -6.11 19.95
CA LEU A 3 -22.20 -5.75 19.02
C LEU A 3 -21.25 -6.90 18.86
N PHE A 4 -21.56 -7.77 17.91
CA PHE A 4 -20.62 -8.76 17.47
C PHE A 4 -19.53 -8.06 16.68
N LYS A 5 -18.43 -7.75 17.34
CA LYS A 5 -17.19 -7.56 16.63
C LYS A 5 -16.74 -8.96 16.21
N PRO A 6 -16.61 -9.26 14.91
CA PRO A 6 -16.09 -10.54 14.52
C PRO A 6 -14.71 -10.73 15.15
N LYS A 7 -14.54 -11.81 15.89
CA LYS A 7 -13.24 -12.17 16.42
C LYS A 7 -12.30 -12.44 15.26
N LEU A 8 -11.12 -11.84 15.30
CA LEU A 8 -10.07 -12.21 14.38
C LEU A 8 -9.77 -13.70 14.53
N ARG A 9 -9.42 -14.33 13.42
CA ARG A 9 -9.00 -15.73 13.45
C ARG A 9 -7.83 -15.90 14.42
N SER A 10 -7.73 -17.07 15.04
CA SER A 10 -6.69 -17.33 16.04
C SER A 10 -5.29 -17.21 15.47
N ASP A 11 -5.07 -17.62 14.21
CA ASP A 11 -3.78 -17.49 13.54
C ASP A 11 -3.36 -16.01 13.39
N ILE A 12 -4.31 -15.13 13.08
CA ILE A 12 -4.05 -13.68 12.98
C ILE A 12 -3.75 -13.11 14.36
N GLN A 13 -4.50 -13.51 15.39
CA GLN A 13 -4.24 -13.07 16.77
C GLN A 13 -2.84 -13.47 17.23
N ASP A 14 -2.43 -14.69 16.94
CA ASP A 14 -1.10 -15.19 17.28
C ASP A 14 -0.01 -14.41 16.54
N ARG A 15 -0.26 -14.10 15.28
CA ARG A 15 0.65 -13.32 14.46
C ARG A 15 0.83 -11.89 15.00
N ILE A 16 -0.28 -11.26 15.44
CA ILE A 16 -0.25 -9.93 16.07
C ILE A 16 0.61 -9.96 17.33
N LYS A 17 0.46 -11.00 18.17
CA LYS A 17 1.26 -11.14 19.39
C LYS A 17 2.73 -11.36 19.07
N GLU A 18 3.04 -12.14 18.05
CA GLU A 18 4.40 -12.43 17.63
C GLU A 18 5.10 -11.18 17.09
N ILE A 19 4.44 -10.43 16.23
CA ILE A 19 5.01 -9.24 15.56
C ILE A 19 4.95 -8.01 16.47
N ASP A 20 3.90 -7.89 17.27
CA ASP A 20 3.61 -6.70 18.09
C ASP A 20 3.62 -5.42 17.25
N PRO A 21 2.74 -5.33 16.23
CA PRO A 21 2.76 -4.21 15.30
C PRO A 21 2.26 -2.91 15.92
N ARG A 22 2.76 -1.80 15.39
CA ARG A 22 2.24 -0.46 15.70
C ARG A 22 0.87 -0.26 15.08
N VAL A 23 0.67 -0.80 13.88
CA VAL A 23 -0.60 -0.74 13.16
C VAL A 23 -0.86 -2.09 12.52
N PHE A 24 -2.11 -2.55 12.64
CA PHE A 24 -2.60 -3.73 11.96
C PHE A 24 -3.85 -3.37 11.16
N VAL A 25 -3.88 -3.74 9.88
CA VAL A 25 -5.05 -3.58 9.02
C VAL A 25 -5.21 -4.79 8.10
N SER A 26 -6.45 -5.05 7.68
CA SER A 26 -6.77 -6.03 6.64
C SER A 26 -7.29 -5.26 5.44
N ILE A 27 -6.56 -5.30 4.33
CA ILE A 27 -6.88 -4.54 3.12
C ILE A 27 -6.66 -5.36 1.86
N PRO A 28 -7.49 -5.17 0.81
CA PRO A 28 -7.32 -5.90 -0.44
C PRO A 28 -6.07 -5.48 -1.20
N HIS A 29 -5.34 -6.47 -1.68
CA HIS A 29 -4.21 -6.27 -2.58
C HIS A 29 -4.69 -5.85 -3.97
N VAL A 30 -4.00 -4.91 -4.58
CA VAL A 30 -4.27 -4.50 -5.97
C VAL A 30 -3.19 -5.03 -6.90
N ASN A 31 -1.94 -4.70 -6.63
CA ASN A 31 -0.83 -5.10 -7.49
C ASN A 31 0.51 -5.03 -6.75
N GLY A 32 1.49 -5.77 -7.21
CA GLY A 32 2.87 -5.70 -6.74
C GLY A 32 3.37 -6.93 -6.03
N LEU A 33 2.48 -7.82 -5.57
CA LEU A 33 2.85 -9.10 -4.96
C LEU A 33 2.42 -10.25 -5.89
N PRO A 34 3.09 -11.41 -5.80
CA PRO A 34 2.73 -12.57 -6.62
C PRO A 34 1.49 -13.29 -6.08
N ILE A 35 0.42 -12.56 -5.86
CA ILE A 35 -0.88 -13.05 -5.41
C ILE A 35 -1.97 -12.39 -6.23
N ALA A 36 -3.17 -12.97 -6.22
CA ALA A 36 -4.28 -12.45 -7.00
C ALA A 36 -4.73 -11.06 -6.53
N GLU A 37 -5.21 -10.29 -7.47
CA GLU A 37 -5.86 -9.02 -7.16
C GLU A 37 -7.09 -9.25 -6.28
N ASN A 38 -7.37 -8.32 -5.38
CA ASN A 38 -8.45 -8.39 -4.40
C ASN A 38 -8.26 -9.43 -3.29
N THR A 39 -7.09 -10.08 -3.22
CA THR A 39 -6.75 -10.92 -2.07
C THR A 39 -6.67 -10.04 -0.83
N LEU A 40 -7.43 -10.41 0.21
CA LEU A 40 -7.39 -9.70 1.48
C LEU A 40 -6.06 -10.02 2.17
N CYS A 41 -5.28 -8.98 2.44
CA CYS A 41 -3.98 -9.09 3.08
C CYS A 41 -4.02 -8.52 4.48
N GLN A 42 -3.36 -9.19 5.41
CA GLN A 42 -3.11 -8.69 6.75
C GLN A 42 -1.79 -7.95 6.73
N ILE A 43 -1.83 -6.68 7.08
CA ILE A 43 -0.67 -5.80 7.09
C ILE A 43 -0.28 -5.50 8.53
N TYR A 44 0.96 -5.78 8.88
CA TYR A 44 1.53 -5.54 10.21
C TYR A 44 2.69 -4.57 10.07
N TYR A 45 2.48 -3.34 10.47
CA TYR A 45 3.53 -2.31 10.39
C TYR A 45 4.26 -2.18 11.72
N THR A 46 5.58 -2.31 11.69
CA THR A 46 6.45 -2.07 12.83
C THR A 46 7.41 -0.92 12.51
N ASP A 47 8.20 -0.49 13.47
CA ASP A 47 9.19 0.56 13.24
C ASP A 47 10.29 0.14 12.25
N ASP A 48 10.54 -1.17 12.13
CA ASP A 48 11.62 -1.70 11.28
C ASP A 48 11.14 -2.39 10.01
N ASN A 49 9.95 -2.97 10.03
CA ASN A 49 9.46 -3.82 8.94
C ASN A 49 7.98 -3.66 8.69
N LEU A 50 7.61 -3.92 7.44
CA LEU A 50 6.24 -4.11 7.03
C LEU A 50 6.04 -5.58 6.67
N PHE A 51 5.21 -6.27 7.42
CA PHE A 51 4.86 -7.67 7.16
C PHE A 51 3.50 -7.73 6.47
N ILE A 52 3.40 -8.56 5.44
CA ILE A 52 2.18 -8.72 4.67
C ILE A 52 1.88 -10.22 4.57
N ASP A 53 0.75 -10.65 5.09
CA ASP A 53 0.28 -12.03 4.96
C ASP A 53 -0.92 -12.05 4.02
N GLY A 54 -0.87 -12.89 3.00
CA GLY A 54 -1.97 -13.05 2.06
C GLY A 54 -1.81 -14.30 1.21
N SER A 55 -2.92 -14.95 0.90
CA SER A 55 -2.96 -16.16 0.07
C SER A 55 -2.02 -17.27 0.57
N GLY A 56 -1.91 -17.43 1.89
CA GLY A 56 -1.03 -18.44 2.49
C GLY A 56 0.45 -18.11 2.41
N GLN A 57 0.80 -16.92 1.97
CA GLN A 57 2.19 -16.45 1.86
C GLN A 57 2.45 -15.28 2.80
N SER A 58 3.69 -15.18 3.26
CA SER A 58 4.14 -14.06 4.10
C SER A 58 5.26 -13.31 3.40
N PHE A 59 5.14 -11.99 3.37
CA PHE A 59 6.12 -11.10 2.77
C PHE A 59 6.65 -10.16 3.85
N ASN A 60 7.94 -9.91 3.81
CA ASN A 60 8.61 -9.00 4.74
C ASN A 60 9.35 -7.93 3.95
N LEU A 61 9.00 -6.68 4.19
CA LEU A 61 9.65 -5.53 3.58
C LEU A 61 10.30 -4.67 4.66
N SER A 62 11.62 -4.51 4.59
CA SER A 62 12.32 -3.62 5.51
C SER A 62 11.93 -2.16 5.24
N ASN A 63 11.65 -1.41 6.30
CA ASN A 63 11.29 0.01 6.17
C ASN A 63 12.44 0.83 5.54
N GLU A 64 13.67 0.39 5.67
CA GLU A 64 14.82 1.04 5.04
C GLU A 64 14.76 1.01 3.51
N LYS A 65 14.10 0.02 2.94
CA LYS A 65 13.92 -0.12 1.49
C LYS A 65 12.78 0.74 0.96
N ILE A 66 11.89 1.22 1.84
CA ILE A 66 10.72 1.99 1.45
C ILE A 66 11.12 3.45 1.22
N SER A 67 10.86 3.95 0.01
CA SER A 67 11.12 5.35 -0.36
C SER A 67 9.94 6.24 -0.01
N ALA A 68 8.72 5.76 -0.18
CA ALA A 68 7.52 6.55 0.06
C ALA A 68 6.33 5.64 0.34
N ILE A 69 5.41 6.12 1.17
CA ILE A 69 4.09 5.55 1.35
C ILE A 69 3.10 6.69 1.12
N GLU A 70 2.25 6.54 0.10
CA GLU A 70 1.36 7.60 -0.35
C GLU A 70 -0.06 7.09 -0.50
N ILE A 71 -1.01 8.03 -0.40
CA ILE A 71 -2.40 7.76 -0.77
C ILE A 71 -2.69 8.51 -2.04
N LYS A 72 -3.22 7.79 -3.03
CA LYS A 72 -3.67 8.36 -4.29
C LYS A 72 -5.06 7.85 -4.61
N THR A 73 -5.90 8.73 -5.15
CA THR A 73 -7.20 8.31 -5.69
C THR A 73 -7.01 7.82 -7.12
N ASP A 74 -7.99 7.04 -7.59
CA ASP A 74 -8.03 6.60 -8.98
C ASP A 74 -8.01 7.80 -9.95
N VAL A 75 -8.71 8.88 -9.61
CA VAL A 75 -8.75 10.11 -10.42
C VAL A 75 -7.36 10.75 -10.50
N GLU A 76 -6.64 10.85 -9.38
CA GLU A 76 -5.29 11.40 -9.35
C GLU A 76 -4.33 10.56 -10.20
N ILE A 77 -4.41 9.24 -10.08
CA ILE A 77 -3.57 8.31 -10.84
C ILE A 77 -3.89 8.41 -12.33
N GLN A 78 -5.18 8.49 -12.68
CA GLN A 78 -5.60 8.66 -14.07
C GLN A 78 -5.05 9.94 -14.69
N LYS A 79 -5.15 11.06 -13.98
CA LYS A 79 -4.64 12.34 -14.48
C LYS A 79 -3.15 12.27 -14.77
N GLN A 80 -2.37 11.65 -13.88
CA GLN A 80 -0.94 11.49 -14.06
C GLN A 80 -0.62 10.53 -15.22
N TYR A 81 -1.39 9.45 -15.35
CA TYR A 81 -1.24 8.48 -16.43
C TYR A 81 -1.51 9.13 -17.80
N VAL A 82 -2.63 9.85 -17.94
CA VAL A 82 -3.01 10.52 -19.19
C VAL A 82 -1.98 11.60 -19.55
N SER A 83 -1.53 12.37 -18.57
CA SER A 83 -0.52 13.40 -18.77
C SER A 83 0.81 12.81 -19.26
N SER A 84 1.23 11.68 -18.71
CA SER A 84 2.46 10.98 -19.12
C SER A 84 2.37 10.46 -20.54
N VAL A 85 1.23 9.90 -20.93
CA VAL A 85 1.01 9.40 -22.29
C VAL A 85 0.94 10.55 -23.29
N ALA A 86 0.20 11.61 -22.99
CA ALA A 86 0.04 12.78 -23.85
C ALA A 86 1.33 13.58 -24.02
N GLY A 87 2.20 13.58 -23.01
CA GLY A 87 3.49 14.27 -23.05
C GLY A 87 4.56 13.56 -23.86
N GLY A 88 4.28 12.39 -24.41
CA GLY A 88 5.25 11.63 -25.21
C GLY A 88 6.42 11.09 -24.38
N ILE A 89 6.29 11.07 -23.07
CA ILE A 89 7.31 10.52 -22.18
C ILE A 89 7.15 9.02 -22.15
N THR A 90 7.88 8.34 -23.03
CA THR A 90 7.89 6.87 -23.06
C THR A 90 8.62 6.35 -21.82
N GLY A 91 7.95 5.49 -21.05
CA GLY A 91 8.53 4.83 -19.90
C GLY A 91 8.29 5.47 -18.54
N ALA A 92 7.75 6.68 -18.49
CA ALA A 92 7.46 7.34 -17.21
C ALA A 92 6.00 7.13 -16.79
N ILE A 93 5.60 5.86 -16.66
CA ILE A 93 4.30 5.55 -16.07
C ILE A 93 4.45 5.71 -14.56
N VAL A 94 3.71 6.65 -13.99
CA VAL A 94 3.71 6.89 -12.56
C VAL A 94 3.24 5.61 -11.85
N PHE A 95 4.00 5.13 -10.88
CA PHE A 95 3.78 3.89 -10.17
C PHE A 95 3.88 2.61 -11.02
N GLY A 96 4.58 2.67 -12.16
CA GLY A 96 4.86 1.49 -12.99
C GLY A 96 3.63 0.68 -13.38
N PRO A 97 3.69 -0.66 -13.30
CA PRO A 97 2.55 -1.53 -13.66
C PRO A 97 1.28 -1.25 -12.87
N LEU A 98 1.42 -0.85 -11.61
CA LEU A 98 0.27 -0.49 -10.75
C LEU A 98 -0.46 0.73 -11.32
N GLY A 99 0.26 1.78 -11.71
CA GLY A 99 -0.32 2.98 -12.29
C GLY A 99 -0.99 2.69 -13.62
N ALA A 100 -0.40 1.86 -14.46
CA ALA A 100 -0.97 1.44 -15.73
C ALA A 100 -2.27 0.67 -15.55
N LEU A 101 -2.30 -0.23 -14.56
CA LEU A 101 -3.49 -1.02 -14.25
C LEU A 101 -4.65 -0.12 -13.81
N ILE A 102 -4.41 0.78 -12.86
CA ILE A 102 -5.43 1.69 -12.33
C ILE A 102 -5.82 2.72 -13.38
N GLY A 103 -4.86 3.35 -14.03
CA GLY A 103 -5.10 4.37 -15.05
C GLY A 103 -5.90 3.84 -16.24
N GLY A 104 -5.61 2.60 -16.67
CA GLY A 104 -6.34 1.96 -17.76
C GLY A 104 -7.79 1.66 -17.42
N ARG A 105 -8.07 1.28 -16.18
CA ARG A 105 -9.44 0.97 -15.74
C ARG A 105 -10.35 2.19 -15.66
N VAL A 106 -9.79 3.31 -15.28
CA VAL A 106 -10.56 4.55 -15.09
C VAL A 106 -11.14 5.03 -16.40
N LYS A 107 -10.49 4.76 -17.55
CA LYS A 107 -11.02 5.13 -18.87
C LYS A 107 -12.29 4.37 -19.25
N GLU A 108 -12.50 3.18 -18.69
CA GLU A 108 -13.61 2.30 -19.03
C GLU A 108 -14.81 2.43 -18.11
N LYS A 109 -14.65 3.10 -16.97
CA LYS A 109 -15.72 3.21 -15.98
C LYS A 109 -16.12 4.65 -15.76
N LYS A 110 -17.44 4.93 -15.83
CA LYS A 110 -17.98 6.14 -15.25
C LYS A 110 -17.82 6.00 -13.73
N ILE A 111 -16.87 6.73 -13.17
CA ILE A 111 -16.56 6.64 -11.75
C ILE A 111 -17.67 7.33 -10.97
N LYS A 112 -18.44 6.55 -10.24
CA LYS A 112 -19.44 7.07 -9.31
C LYS A 112 -18.84 7.29 -7.92
N ASN A 113 -17.85 6.50 -7.55
CA ASN A 113 -17.21 6.53 -6.23
C ASN A 113 -15.70 6.53 -6.38
N THR A 114 -15.04 7.38 -5.61
CA THR A 114 -13.59 7.48 -5.62
C THR A 114 -12.98 6.32 -4.85
N THR A 115 -12.07 5.60 -5.49
CA THR A 115 -11.26 4.56 -4.83
C THR A 115 -9.96 5.17 -4.33
N ARG A 116 -9.59 4.84 -3.11
CA ARG A 116 -8.34 5.29 -2.50
C ARG A 116 -7.36 4.13 -2.42
N TYR A 117 -6.15 4.38 -2.87
CA TYR A 117 -5.09 3.38 -2.89
C TYR A 117 -3.95 3.79 -1.96
N LEU A 118 -3.47 2.83 -1.19
CA LEU A 118 -2.21 2.95 -0.46
C LEU A 118 -1.12 2.44 -1.39
N ILE A 119 -0.15 3.29 -1.72
CA ILE A 119 0.93 2.94 -2.63
C ILE A 119 2.25 3.01 -1.88
N ILE A 120 2.96 1.88 -1.85
CA ILE A 120 4.25 1.76 -1.22
C ILE A 120 5.30 1.66 -2.32
N THR A 121 6.21 2.62 -2.35
CA THR A 121 7.34 2.64 -3.27
C THR A 121 8.57 2.14 -2.53
N TYR A 122 9.23 1.13 -3.07
CA TYR A 122 10.42 0.56 -2.45
C TYR A 122 11.44 0.15 -3.49
N THR A 123 12.69 -0.01 -3.05
CA THR A 123 13.79 -0.45 -3.90
C THR A 123 14.19 -1.86 -3.53
N SER A 124 14.26 -2.73 -4.52
CA SER A 124 14.73 -4.11 -4.38
C SER A 124 15.54 -4.48 -5.62
N ASP A 125 16.70 -5.09 -5.41
CA ASP A 125 17.61 -5.48 -6.51
C ASP A 125 17.95 -4.31 -7.45
N ASN A 126 18.15 -3.14 -6.90
CA ASN A 126 18.43 -1.87 -7.62
C ASN A 126 17.28 -1.42 -8.53
N GLU A 127 16.09 -1.96 -8.34
CA GLU A 127 14.89 -1.58 -9.09
C GLU A 127 13.86 -0.95 -8.17
N ILE A 128 13.17 0.07 -8.69
CA ILE A 128 12.05 0.69 -7.99
C ILE A 128 10.82 -0.16 -8.25
N LYS A 129 10.16 -0.57 -7.15
CA LYS A 129 8.95 -1.40 -7.19
C LYS A 129 7.82 -0.73 -6.41
N TYR A 130 6.60 -1.12 -6.73
CA TYR A 130 5.40 -0.54 -6.15
C TYR A 130 4.47 -1.63 -5.65
N LEU A 131 3.90 -1.39 -4.46
CA LEU A 131 2.81 -2.19 -3.90
C LEU A 131 1.58 -1.33 -3.80
N GLY A 132 0.44 -1.83 -4.23
CA GLY A 132 -0.82 -1.12 -4.13
C GLY A 132 -1.88 -1.92 -3.38
N PHE A 133 -2.58 -1.24 -2.51
CA PHE A 133 -3.71 -1.79 -1.74
C PHE A 133 -4.89 -0.83 -1.81
N ASP A 134 -6.09 -1.39 -1.80
CA ASP A 134 -7.32 -0.59 -1.73
C ASP A 134 -7.66 -0.30 -0.27
N ILE A 135 -7.66 0.97 0.10
CA ILE A 135 -7.96 1.43 1.47
C ILE A 135 -9.24 2.25 1.55
N THR A 136 -10.09 2.19 0.53
CA THR A 136 -11.33 2.97 0.45
C THR A 136 -12.17 2.83 1.72
N TYR A 137 -12.26 1.63 2.25
CA TYR A 137 -13.08 1.32 3.43
C TYR A 137 -12.27 1.10 4.70
N THR A 138 -10.97 1.39 4.69
CA THR A 138 -10.09 1.15 5.82
C THR A 138 -9.23 2.39 6.14
N PRO A 139 -9.85 3.43 6.72
CA PRO A 139 -9.11 4.67 7.02
C PRO A 139 -8.00 4.49 8.06
N LYS A 140 -8.02 3.41 8.83
CA LYS A 140 -6.95 3.09 9.79
C LYS A 140 -5.59 2.95 9.11
N ALA A 141 -5.55 2.58 7.83
CA ALA A 141 -4.32 2.49 7.06
C ALA A 141 -3.55 3.83 6.98
N LEU A 142 -4.23 4.96 7.19
CA LEU A 142 -3.58 6.28 7.25
C LEU A 142 -2.55 6.37 8.38
N GLU A 143 -2.73 5.60 9.44
CA GLU A 143 -1.80 5.58 10.56
C GLU A 143 -0.43 5.06 10.15
N ILE A 144 -0.37 4.15 9.17
CA ILE A 144 0.89 3.64 8.63
C ILE A 144 1.70 4.78 8.03
N ILE A 145 1.04 5.65 7.26
CA ILE A 145 1.68 6.80 6.62
C ILE A 145 2.22 7.78 7.66
N LYS A 146 1.43 8.06 8.68
CA LYS A 146 1.82 8.98 9.75
C LYS A 146 3.06 8.48 10.48
N LEU A 147 3.10 7.18 10.81
CA LEU A 147 4.25 6.58 11.50
C LEU A 147 5.48 6.52 10.60
N PHE A 148 5.29 6.16 9.34
CA PHE A 148 6.40 6.11 8.39
C PHE A 148 7.04 7.48 8.19
N ASN A 149 6.23 8.52 8.00
CA ASN A 149 6.71 9.88 7.82
C ASN A 149 7.42 10.40 9.07
N LYS A 150 6.87 10.11 10.24
CA LYS A 150 7.48 10.49 11.52
C LYS A 150 8.84 9.84 11.70
N ASN A 151 8.96 8.55 11.40
CA ASN A 151 10.22 7.82 11.51
C ASN A 151 11.26 8.37 10.53
N ASN A 152 10.86 8.72 9.32
CA ASN A 152 11.76 9.29 8.33
C ASN A 152 12.24 10.69 8.70
N LEU A 153 11.38 11.53 9.26
CA LEU A 153 11.78 12.85 9.75
C LEU A 153 12.87 12.74 10.82
N ASN A 154 12.72 11.77 11.72
CA ASN A 154 13.72 11.55 12.77
C ASN A 154 15.05 11.05 12.22
N LYS A 155 15.03 10.30 11.12
CA LYS A 155 16.26 9.80 10.47
C LYS A 155 17.00 10.86 9.67
N ASN A 156 16.31 11.89 9.23
CA ASN A 156 16.87 12.93 8.37
C ASN A 156 17.34 14.16 9.14
N ILE A 157 17.40 14.11 10.47
CA ILE A 157 17.95 15.20 11.27
C ILE A 157 19.47 15.16 11.15
N ILE A 158 20.02 16.16 10.49
CA ILE A 158 21.46 16.35 10.40
C ILE A 158 21.83 17.39 11.44
N GLU A 159 22.56 16.97 12.46
CA GLU A 159 23.14 17.91 13.42
C GLU A 159 24.34 18.58 12.78
N LEU A 160 24.31 19.91 12.71
CA LEU A 160 25.43 20.68 12.20
C LEU A 160 26.42 21.01 13.32
#